data_141f0ff19eaa2d1322b26efa9d991846
#
_entry.id   141f0ff19eaa2d1322b26efa9d991846
#
_cell.length_a   1.000
_cell.length_b   1.000
_cell.length_c   1.000
_cell.angle_alpha   90.00
_cell.angle_beta   90.00
_cell.angle_gamma   90.00
#
_symmetry.space_group_name_H-M   'P 1'
#
loop_
_entity.id
_entity.type
_entity.pdbx_description
1 polymer ?
#
loop_
_entity_poly.entity_id
_entity_poly.type
_entity_poly.pdbx_seq_one_letter_code
_entity_poly.pdbx_strand_id
1 'polypeptide(L)' 'MKYYIARDEDGSLWLYDIKPKKEKDLGWWDISTRFIELDSNSYLEVKWTDEEATEVEIILNLKK' A
#
# COMPACT_ATOMS: atom_id res chain seq x y z
N MET A 1 -7.23 -0.78 -13.72
CA MET A 1 -7.66 -0.30 -12.40
C MET A 1 -6.46 0.19 -11.63
N LYS A 2 -6.64 1.30 -10.94
CA LYS A 2 -5.55 1.86 -10.17
C LYS A 2 -5.68 1.49 -8.71
N TYR A 3 -4.56 1.09 -8.14
CA TYR A 3 -4.47 0.78 -6.73
C TYR A 3 -3.27 1.52 -6.15
N TYR A 4 -3.14 1.46 -4.84
CA TYR A 4 -2.07 2.14 -4.15
C TYR A 4 -1.41 1.19 -3.18
N ILE A 5 -0.10 1.32 -3.02
CA ILE A 5 0.67 0.49 -2.10
C ILE A 5 1.37 1.42 -1.12
N ALA A 6 1.32 1.09 0.15
CA ALA A 6 2.01 1.86 1.17
C ALA A 6 2.50 0.93 2.26
N ARG A 7 3.61 1.32 2.87
CA ARG A 7 4.23 0.54 3.93
C ARG A 7 4.10 1.27 5.25
N ASP A 8 3.65 0.56 6.27
CA ASP A 8 3.55 1.09 7.61
C ASP A 8 4.92 1.15 8.27
N GLU A 9 5.00 1.85 9.39
CA GLU A 9 6.25 2.03 10.10
C GLU A 9 6.83 0.69 10.56
N ASP A 10 5.98 -0.27 10.87
CA ASP A 10 6.42 -1.58 11.33
C ASP A 10 6.90 -2.50 10.20
N GLY A 11 6.85 -2.02 8.97
CA GLY A 11 7.31 -2.79 7.81
C GLY A 11 6.23 -3.53 7.07
N SER A 12 5.00 -3.56 7.58
CA SER A 12 3.91 -4.24 6.87
C SER A 12 3.52 -3.46 5.63
N LEU A 13 3.17 -4.18 4.58
CA LEU A 13 2.87 -3.60 3.28
C LEU A 13 1.41 -3.87 2.94
N TRP A 14 0.72 -2.83 2.48
CA TRP A 14 -0.71 -2.91 2.23
C TRP A 14 -1.09 -2.38 0.87
N LEU A 15 -2.10 -3.01 0.28
CA LEU A 15 -2.72 -2.57 -0.96
C LEU A 15 -4.02 -1.84 -0.63
N TYR A 16 -4.25 -0.73 -1.31
CA TYR A 16 -5.43 0.10 -1.11
C TYR A 16 -6.11 0.34 -2.44
N ASP A 17 -7.44 0.34 -2.46
CA ASP A 17 -8.19 0.67 -3.65
C ASP A 17 -8.52 2.17 -3.74
N ILE A 18 -8.29 2.90 -2.65
CA ILE A 18 -8.41 4.35 -2.59
C ILE A 18 -7.11 4.89 -2.03
N LYS A 19 -6.64 6.03 -2.54
CA LYS A 19 -5.38 6.58 -2.09
C LYS A 19 -5.41 6.82 -0.58
N PRO A 20 -4.55 6.15 0.18
CA PRO A 20 -4.57 6.28 1.64
C PRO A 20 -3.85 7.55 2.07
N LYS A 21 -4.17 7.98 3.27
CA LYS A 21 -3.53 9.12 3.89
C LYS A 21 -2.60 8.63 4.98
N LYS A 22 -1.42 9.22 5.05
CA LYS A 22 -0.43 8.81 6.04
C LYS A 22 -0.76 9.40 7.40
N GLU A 23 -0.80 8.54 8.42
CA GLU A 23 -1.03 8.96 9.80
C GLU A 23 0.29 8.85 10.54
N LYS A 24 1.08 9.90 10.44
CA LYS A 24 2.45 9.88 10.97
C LYS A 24 2.50 9.56 12.45
N ASP A 25 1.57 10.10 13.22
CA ASP A 25 1.59 9.93 14.67
C ASP A 25 1.23 8.52 15.09
N LEU A 26 0.57 7.78 14.22
CA LEU A 26 0.11 6.43 14.53
C LEU A 26 1.02 5.36 13.94
N GLY A 27 1.89 5.72 13.01
CA GLY A 27 2.81 4.76 12.41
C GLY A 27 2.19 3.92 11.31
N TRP A 28 1.06 4.34 10.78
CA TRP A 28 0.45 3.60 9.66
C TRP A 28 -0.25 4.56 8.71
N TRP A 29 -0.72 4.00 7.59
CA TRP A 29 -1.56 4.71 6.65
C TRP A 29 -3.01 4.43 7.02
N ASP A 30 -3.93 5.18 6.41
CA ASP A 30 -5.36 5.09 6.71
C ASP A 30 -5.85 3.64 6.64
N ILE A 31 -6.12 3.04 7.79
CA ILE A 31 -6.49 1.64 7.86
C ILE A 31 -7.91 1.38 7.38
N SER A 32 -8.73 2.41 7.29
CA SER A 32 -10.13 2.23 6.88
C SER A 32 -10.25 1.92 5.40
N THR A 33 -9.21 2.19 4.61
CA THR A 33 -9.22 1.95 3.18
C THR A 33 -8.34 0.78 2.77
N ARG A 34 -7.79 0.05 3.74
CA ARG A 34 -6.95 -1.11 3.44
C ARG A 34 -7.75 -2.17 2.71
N PHE A 35 -7.13 -2.76 1.70
CA PHE A 35 -7.77 -3.76 0.88
C PHE A 35 -7.21 -5.15 1.17
N ILE A 36 -5.88 -5.29 1.13
CA ILE A 36 -5.25 -6.58 1.33
C ILE A 36 -3.81 -6.38 1.79
N GLU A 37 -3.35 -7.24 2.68
CA GLU A 37 -1.95 -7.20 3.11
C GLU A 37 -1.09 -7.93 2.10
N LEU A 38 0.03 -7.33 1.74
CA LEU A 38 0.98 -7.91 0.81
C LEU A 38 2.18 -8.45 1.56
N ASP A 39 2.95 -9.31 0.87
CA ASP A 39 4.19 -9.82 1.42
C ASP A 39 5.13 -8.65 1.68
N SER A 40 5.60 -8.52 2.92
CA SER A 40 6.46 -7.42 3.31
C SER A 40 7.80 -7.44 2.57
N ASN A 41 8.16 -8.55 1.95
CA ASN A 41 9.38 -8.65 1.15
C ASN A 41 9.18 -8.20 -0.29
N SER A 42 7.96 -7.83 -0.66
CA SER A 42 7.67 -7.32 -2.00
C SER A 42 7.81 -5.80 -2.00
N TYR A 43 8.04 -5.23 -3.18
CA TYR A 43 8.04 -3.79 -3.38
C TYR A 43 8.93 -3.08 -2.36
N LEU A 44 10.17 -3.52 -2.27
CA LEU A 44 11.11 -2.98 -1.28
C LEU A 44 11.38 -1.49 -1.47
N GLU A 45 11.09 -0.96 -2.64
CA GLU A 45 11.23 0.47 -2.92
C GLU A 45 10.15 1.30 -2.24
N VAL A 46 9.06 0.66 -1.80
CA VAL A 46 7.98 1.35 -1.09
C VAL A 46 8.33 1.36 0.40
N LYS A 47 8.46 2.56 0.97
CA LYS A 47 8.97 2.73 2.33
C LYS A 47 8.03 3.57 3.16
N TRP A 48 8.10 3.37 4.48
CA TRP A 48 7.36 4.21 5.41
C TRP A 48 7.73 5.68 5.27
N THR A 49 8.97 5.96 4.90
CA THR A 49 9.45 7.34 4.76
C THR A 49 8.90 8.05 3.52
N ASP A 50 8.23 7.32 2.63
CA ASP A 50 7.59 7.94 1.47
C ASP A 50 6.50 8.90 1.95
N GLU A 51 6.37 10.03 1.28
CA GLU A 51 5.37 11.01 1.66
C GLU A 51 4.00 10.68 1.12
N GLU A 52 3.94 9.90 0.04
CA GLU A 52 2.68 9.51 -0.57
C GLU A 52 2.71 8.04 -0.93
N ALA A 53 1.52 7.44 -0.96
CA ALA A 53 1.39 6.06 -1.40
C ALA A 53 1.80 5.92 -2.86
N THR A 54 2.32 4.76 -3.21
CA THR A 54 2.75 4.48 -4.56
C THR A 54 1.55 3.99 -5.38
N GLU A 55 1.28 4.69 -6.47
CA GLU A 55 0.20 4.28 -7.37
C GLU A 55 0.67 3.14 -8.26
N VAL A 56 -0.15 2.10 -8.34
CA VAL A 56 0.14 0.95 -9.19
C VAL A 56 -1.09 0.63 -10.01
N GLU A 57 -0.87 0.10 -11.19
CA GLU A 57 -1.95 -0.36 -12.03
C GLU A 57 -1.93 -1.87 -12.04
N ILE A 58 -3.06 -2.47 -11.66
CA ILE A 58 -3.17 -3.92 -11.62
C ILE A 58 -4.01 -4.37 -12.79
N ILE A 59 -3.43 -5.26 -13.58
CA ILE A 59 -4.13 -5.86 -14.69
C ILE A 59 -4.48 -7.28 -14.30
N LEU A 60 -5.77 -7.53 -14.17
CA LEU A 60 -6.23 -8.87 -13.88
C LEU A 60 -6.20 -9.68 -15.16
N ASN A 61 -5.39 -10.70 -15.15
CA ASN A 61 -5.28 -11.59 -16.29
C ASN A 61 -5.97 -12.90 -15.92
N LEU A 62 -7.21 -13.02 -16.31
CA LEU A 62 -8.03 -14.20 -15.98
C LEU A 62 -7.81 -15.31 -16.96
N LYS A 63 -6.59 -15.63 -17.20
CA LYS A 63 -6.26 -16.70 -18.12
C LYS A 63 -6.66 -18.05 -17.57
N LYS A 64 -7.29 -18.83 -18.39
CA LYS A 64 -7.69 -20.19 -18.01
C LYS A 64 -6.77 -21.22 -18.58
#